data_f22ff358e984c953b42f9da0fdc22d3d
#
_entry.id   f22ff358e984c953b42f9da0fdc22d3d
#
_cell.length_a   1.000
_cell.length_b   1.000
_cell.length_c   1.000
_cell.angle_alpha   90.00
_cell.angle_beta   90.00
_cell.angle_gamma   90.00
#
_symmetry.space_group_name_H-M   'P 1'
#
loop_
_entity.id
_entity.type
_entity.pdbx_description
1 polymer ?
#
loop_
_entity_poly.entity_id
_entity_poly.type
_entity_poly.pdbx_seq_one_letter_code
_entity_poly.pdbx_strand_id
1 'polypeptide(L)'
;MSTAVRYYSRGGKTKEVAEYLAQAAGVQAVSVDTQAAAIKEPVDVLFVGGALYAYGLDKHLSSWLDDLDAKMVKKAVLFSTSWISKHALDLMREKLTAKGIPVEEKTLYLKSKEAAGSRQTAEAFAKQFL
;
A
#
# COMPACT_ATOMS: atom_id res chain seq x y z
N MET A 1 5.59 -5.06 -17.30
CA MET A 1 5.81 -4.24 -16.10
C MET A 1 5.55 -5.08 -14.85
N SER A 2 6.45 -5.03 -13.89
CA SER A 2 6.29 -5.80 -12.65
C SER A 2 5.64 -4.95 -11.56
N THR A 3 4.74 -5.57 -10.82
CA THR A 3 3.94 -4.89 -9.79
C THR A 3 3.86 -5.75 -8.55
N ALA A 4 3.89 -5.12 -7.38
CA ALA A 4 3.65 -5.78 -6.10
C ALA A 4 2.61 -5.00 -5.31
N VAL A 5 1.83 -5.69 -4.51
CA VAL A 5 0.85 -5.08 -3.60
C VAL A 5 1.14 -5.59 -2.19
N ARG A 6 1.44 -4.69 -1.29
CA ARG A 6 1.78 -5.01 0.10
C ARG A 6 0.94 -4.16 1.04
N TYR A 7 0.47 -4.76 2.12
CA TYR A 7 -0.41 -4.07 3.05
C TYR A 7 -0.29 -4.63 4.46
N TYR A 8 -0.79 -3.89 5.42
CA TYR A 8 -1.12 -4.43 6.74
C TYR A 8 -2.53 -4.00 7.13
N SER A 9 -3.32 -4.93 7.64
CA SER A 9 -4.71 -4.68 8.01
C SER A 9 -5.08 -5.47 9.25
N ARG A 10 -5.59 -4.79 10.27
CA ARG A 10 -6.10 -5.46 11.47
C ARG A 10 -7.57 -5.86 11.31
N GLY A 11 -8.38 -4.97 10.76
CA GLY A 11 -9.82 -5.17 10.63
C GLY A 11 -10.29 -5.72 9.30
N GLY A 12 -9.40 -5.85 8.31
CA GLY A 12 -9.73 -6.37 7.00
C GLY A 12 -10.14 -5.34 5.96
N LYS A 13 -10.29 -4.08 6.32
CA LYS A 13 -10.70 -3.04 5.36
C LYS A 13 -9.58 -2.71 4.37
N THR A 14 -8.37 -2.47 4.86
CA THR A 14 -7.23 -2.24 4.00
C THR A 14 -6.92 -3.46 3.15
N LYS A 15 -7.07 -4.67 3.72
CA LYS A 15 -6.90 -5.91 2.99
C LYS A 15 -7.84 -5.99 1.79
N GLU A 16 -9.09 -5.63 1.97
CA GLU A 16 -10.09 -5.68 0.91
C GLU A 16 -9.69 -4.78 -0.26
N VAL A 17 -9.28 -3.55 0.04
CA VAL A 17 -8.80 -2.61 -0.98
C VAL A 17 -7.54 -3.13 -1.65
N ALA A 18 -6.60 -3.67 -0.88
CA ALA A 18 -5.37 -4.25 -1.43
C ALA A 18 -5.68 -5.38 -2.42
N GLU A 19 -6.66 -6.22 -2.11
CA GLU A 19 -7.06 -7.32 -2.99
C GLU A 19 -7.65 -6.81 -4.31
N TYR A 20 -8.45 -5.73 -4.26
CA TYR A 20 -8.97 -5.14 -5.49
C TYR A 20 -7.85 -4.55 -6.36
N LEU A 21 -6.90 -3.86 -5.75
CA LEU A 21 -5.75 -3.33 -6.49
C LEU A 21 -4.92 -4.46 -7.11
N ALA A 22 -4.71 -5.53 -6.35
CA ALA A 22 -3.94 -6.68 -6.81
C ALA A 22 -4.62 -7.38 -7.98
N GLN A 23 -5.93 -7.52 -7.93
CA GLN A 23 -6.69 -8.12 -9.03
C GLN A 23 -6.53 -7.30 -10.31
N ALA A 24 -6.61 -5.98 -10.21
CA ALA A 24 -6.42 -5.10 -11.37
C ALA A 24 -5.02 -5.23 -11.95
N ALA A 25 -4.02 -5.47 -11.12
CA ALA A 25 -2.63 -5.61 -11.54
C ALA A 25 -2.25 -7.03 -11.95
N GLY A 26 -3.12 -8.01 -11.72
CA GLY A 26 -2.83 -9.41 -12.03
C GLY A 26 -1.84 -10.06 -11.09
N VAL A 27 -1.77 -9.60 -9.85
CA VAL A 27 -0.87 -10.13 -8.82
C VAL A 27 -1.65 -10.44 -7.55
N GLN A 28 -0.97 -10.97 -6.55
CA GLN A 28 -1.57 -11.22 -5.24
C GLN A 28 -1.22 -10.11 -4.26
N ALA A 29 -2.18 -9.73 -3.43
CA ALA A 29 -1.93 -8.85 -2.30
C ALA A 29 -1.31 -9.68 -1.17
N VAL A 30 -0.22 -9.18 -0.58
CA VAL A 30 0.50 -9.91 0.47
C VAL A 30 0.63 -9.04 1.71
N SER A 31 0.23 -9.59 2.85
CA SER A 31 0.36 -8.88 4.12
C SER A 31 1.83 -8.81 4.55
N VAL A 32 2.27 -7.65 5.03
CA VAL A 32 3.67 -7.41 5.36
C VAL A 32 4.15 -8.18 6.60
N ASP A 33 3.24 -8.77 7.37
CA ASP A 33 3.60 -9.60 8.52
C ASP A 33 3.90 -11.05 8.14
N THR A 34 4.06 -11.33 6.84
CA THR A 34 4.42 -12.66 6.34
C THR A 34 5.77 -12.60 5.62
N GLN A 35 6.47 -13.74 5.57
CA GLN A 35 7.75 -13.83 4.85
C GLN A 35 7.58 -13.62 3.35
N ALA A 36 6.42 -13.97 2.81
CA ALA A 36 6.13 -13.80 1.39
C ALA A 36 6.09 -12.34 0.97
N ALA A 37 6.01 -11.39 1.92
CA ALA A 37 5.98 -9.97 1.61
C ALA A 37 7.32 -9.41 1.14
N ALA A 38 8.43 -10.11 1.38
CA ALA A 38 9.74 -9.62 0.96
C ALA A 38 9.78 -9.42 -0.56
N ILE A 39 10.33 -8.29 -1.00
CA ILE A 39 10.50 -8.00 -2.43
C ILE A 39 11.84 -8.59 -2.84
N LYS A 40 11.81 -9.69 -3.57
CA LYS A 40 13.02 -10.44 -3.96
C LYS A 40 13.55 -10.07 -5.33
N GLU A 41 12.72 -9.45 -6.16
CA GLU A 41 13.11 -8.98 -7.48
C GLU A 41 12.61 -7.54 -7.65
N PRO A 42 13.31 -6.71 -8.42
CA PRO A 42 12.88 -5.33 -8.61
C PRO A 42 11.48 -5.24 -9.20
N VAL A 43 10.68 -4.32 -8.67
CA VAL A 43 9.34 -4.05 -9.19
C VAL A 43 9.27 -2.61 -9.70
N ASP A 44 8.50 -2.42 -10.77
CA ASP A 44 8.29 -1.09 -11.33
C ASP A 44 7.32 -0.26 -10.50
N VAL A 45 6.29 -0.91 -9.97
CA VAL A 45 5.27 -0.25 -9.15
C VAL A 45 5.00 -1.06 -7.90
N LEU A 46 5.14 -0.43 -6.75
CA LEU A 46 4.75 -1.01 -5.47
C LEU A 46 3.53 -0.27 -4.95
N PHE A 47 2.39 -0.95 -4.88
CA PHE A 47 1.24 -0.44 -4.14
C PHE A 47 1.43 -0.85 -2.68
N VAL A 48 1.46 0.12 -1.79
CA VAL A 48 1.62 -0.16 -0.36
C VAL A 48 0.58 0.60 0.44
N GLY A 49 -0.05 -0.08 1.37
CA GLY A 49 -1.14 0.51 2.12
C GLY A 49 -1.26 0.02 3.54
N GLY A 50 -1.88 0.84 4.34
CA GLY A 50 -2.15 0.56 5.73
C GLY A 50 -3.10 1.59 6.30
N ALA A 51 -3.47 1.38 7.55
CA ALA A 51 -4.33 2.29 8.27
C ALA A 51 -3.56 2.94 9.43
N LEU A 52 -4.12 4.00 9.96
CA LEU A 52 -3.58 4.66 11.15
C LEU A 52 -4.09 3.93 12.38
N TYR A 53 -3.18 3.55 13.28
CA TYR A 53 -3.51 2.94 14.55
C TYR A 53 -2.92 3.77 15.66
N ALA A 54 -3.76 4.20 16.60
CA ALA A 54 -3.38 5.17 17.62
C ALA A 54 -2.85 6.43 16.92
N TYR A 55 -1.59 6.75 16.95
CA TYR A 55 -1.05 7.95 16.33
C TYR A 55 0.01 7.63 15.28
N GLY A 56 0.05 6.40 14.81
CA GLY A 56 1.06 6.01 13.84
C GLY A 56 0.68 4.78 13.02
N LEU A 57 1.63 4.33 12.22
CA LEU A 57 1.48 3.10 11.45
C LEU A 57 1.62 1.90 12.39
N ASP A 58 0.97 0.79 12.03
CA ASP A 58 1.22 -0.45 12.71
C ASP A 58 2.71 -0.80 12.61
N LYS A 59 3.23 -1.40 13.69
CA LYS A 59 4.66 -1.73 13.75
C LYS A 59 5.11 -2.70 12.67
N HIS A 60 4.24 -3.60 12.22
CA HIS A 60 4.57 -4.54 11.15
C HIS A 60 4.81 -3.78 9.84
N LEU A 61 3.93 -2.85 9.51
CA LEU A 61 4.07 -2.04 8.31
C LEU A 61 5.28 -1.12 8.41
N SER A 62 5.45 -0.47 9.57
CA SER A 62 6.58 0.42 9.80
C SER A 62 7.92 -0.30 9.65
N SER A 63 8.06 -1.49 10.26
CA SER A 63 9.28 -2.30 10.14
C SER A 63 9.53 -2.74 8.72
N TRP A 64 8.48 -3.17 8.02
CA TRP A 64 8.61 -3.62 6.64
C TRP A 64 9.12 -2.49 5.74
N LEU A 65 8.57 -1.28 5.93
CA LEU A 65 8.99 -0.12 5.17
C LEU A 65 10.44 0.27 5.50
N ASP A 66 10.82 0.18 6.77
CA ASP A 66 12.20 0.49 7.18
C ASP A 66 13.21 -0.49 6.58
N ASP A 67 12.83 -1.76 6.43
CA ASP A 67 13.71 -2.81 5.90
C ASP A 67 13.70 -2.88 4.37
N LEU A 68 12.80 -2.18 3.71
CA LEU A 68 12.66 -2.22 2.26
C LEU A 68 13.90 -1.68 1.57
N ASP A 69 14.44 -2.42 0.61
CA ASP A 69 15.57 -1.98 -0.19
C ASP A 69 15.08 -1.06 -1.31
N ALA A 70 15.54 0.18 -1.30
CA ALA A 70 15.14 1.18 -2.28
C ALA A 70 15.45 0.77 -3.72
N LYS A 71 16.47 -0.05 -3.92
CA LYS A 71 16.87 -0.52 -5.26
C LYS A 71 15.82 -1.47 -5.86
N MET A 72 14.98 -2.03 -5.03
CA MET A 72 13.98 -3.01 -5.46
C MET A 72 12.66 -2.38 -5.88
N VAL A 73 12.50 -1.08 -5.72
CA VAL A 73 11.24 -0.38 -6.01
C VAL A 73 11.51 0.85 -6.85
N LYS A 74 10.99 0.86 -8.06
CA LYS A 74 11.16 2.00 -8.95
C LYS A 74 10.25 3.15 -8.55
N LYS A 75 9.02 2.84 -8.12
CA LYS A 75 8.03 3.84 -7.73
C LYS A 75 7.02 3.21 -6.78
N ALA A 76 6.54 3.99 -5.81
CA ALA A 76 5.51 3.54 -4.88
C ALA A 76 4.22 4.32 -5.07
N VAL A 77 3.09 3.65 -4.88
CA VAL A 77 1.74 4.22 -4.94
C VAL A 77 1.05 3.86 -3.62
N LEU A 78 0.52 4.84 -2.92
CA LEU A 78 0.00 4.66 -1.58
C LEU A 78 -1.51 4.54 -1.56
N PHE A 79 -2.01 3.68 -0.67
CA PHE A 79 -3.44 3.61 -0.38
C PHE A 79 -3.65 3.45 1.12
N SER A 80 -4.81 3.87 1.60
CA SER A 80 -5.13 3.77 3.01
C SER A 80 -6.62 3.69 3.21
N THR A 81 -7.01 2.99 4.26
CA THR A 81 -8.37 3.06 4.79
C THR A 81 -8.30 3.52 6.23
N SER A 82 -9.23 4.36 6.64
CA SER A 82 -9.33 4.73 8.05
C SER A 82 -10.70 5.33 8.29
N TRP A 83 -10.98 5.59 9.55
CA TRP A 83 -12.27 6.16 9.90
C TRP A 83 -12.36 7.64 9.50
N ILE A 84 -11.37 8.44 9.88
CA ILE A 84 -11.41 9.89 9.66
C ILE A 84 -10.09 10.53 9.23
N SER A 85 -8.97 9.80 9.21
CA SER A 85 -7.67 10.44 9.02
C SER A 85 -6.90 9.87 7.84
N LYS A 86 -6.30 10.75 7.06
CA LYS A 86 -5.39 10.39 5.95
C LYS A 86 -3.93 10.34 6.40
N HIS A 87 -3.67 10.50 7.70
CA HIS A 87 -2.31 10.67 8.21
C HIS A 87 -1.40 9.47 7.93
N ALA A 88 -1.98 8.25 7.81
CA ALA A 88 -1.19 7.08 7.44
C ALA A 88 -0.49 7.25 6.09
N LEU A 89 -1.13 7.93 5.14
CA LEU A 89 -0.52 8.21 3.83
C LEU A 89 0.71 9.09 3.99
N ASP A 90 0.64 10.11 4.84
CA ASP A 90 1.77 11.00 5.09
C ASP A 90 2.94 10.25 5.72
N LEU A 91 2.66 9.38 6.69
CA LEU A 91 3.69 8.60 7.37
C LEU A 91 4.39 7.63 6.42
N MET A 92 3.64 6.96 5.57
CA MET A 92 4.22 6.07 4.57
C MET A 92 5.06 6.84 3.56
N ARG A 93 4.58 8.00 3.12
CA ARG A 93 5.30 8.85 2.17
C ARG A 93 6.63 9.31 2.76
N GLU A 94 6.64 9.73 4.01
CA GLU A 94 7.87 10.17 4.67
C GLU A 94 8.92 9.07 4.70
N LYS A 95 8.52 7.85 5.07
CA LYS A 95 9.45 6.73 5.14
C LYS A 95 10.05 6.37 3.78
N LEU A 96 9.21 6.30 2.77
CA LEU A 96 9.65 5.93 1.42
C LEU A 96 10.51 7.02 0.78
N THR A 97 10.09 8.27 0.93
CA THR A 97 10.84 9.41 0.40
C THR A 97 12.22 9.52 1.05
N ALA A 98 12.31 9.27 2.36
CA ALA A 98 13.58 9.27 3.08
C ALA A 98 14.56 8.22 2.56
N LYS A 99 14.06 7.14 1.96
CA LYS A 99 14.88 6.08 1.36
C LYS A 99 15.25 6.38 -0.09
N GLY A 100 14.72 7.46 -0.66
CA GLY A 100 14.95 7.81 -2.06
C GLY A 100 14.01 7.11 -3.04
N ILE A 101 12.94 6.50 -2.56
CA ILE A 101 11.95 5.86 -3.43
C ILE A 101 10.96 6.92 -3.91
N PRO A 102 10.80 7.11 -5.24
CA PRO A 102 9.78 8.02 -5.74
C PRO A 102 8.38 7.56 -5.35
N VAL A 103 7.55 8.48 -4.86
CA VAL A 103 6.19 8.19 -4.43
C VAL A 103 5.24 9.03 -5.26
N GLU A 104 4.24 8.38 -5.87
CA GLU A 104 3.24 9.09 -6.67
C GLU A 104 2.45 10.06 -5.82
N GLU A 105 2.11 11.21 -6.38
CA GLU A 105 1.31 12.21 -5.69
C GLU A 105 -0.11 11.74 -5.45
N LYS A 106 -0.69 11.05 -6.44
CA LYS A 106 -2.05 10.52 -6.31
C LYS A 106 -2.05 9.33 -5.36
N THR A 107 -2.99 9.35 -4.43
CA THR A 107 -3.16 8.28 -3.45
C THR A 107 -4.61 7.86 -3.45
N LEU A 108 -4.86 6.64 -2.99
CA LEU A 108 -6.22 6.15 -2.79
C LEU A 108 -6.53 6.15 -1.29
N TYR A 109 -7.50 6.94 -0.89
CA TYR A 109 -7.99 6.96 0.47
C TYR A 109 -9.47 6.64 0.47
N LEU A 110 -9.85 5.67 1.28
CA LEU A 110 -11.25 5.28 1.46
C LEU A 110 -11.57 5.25 2.95
N LYS A 111 -12.74 5.76 3.31
CA LYS A 111 -13.21 5.58 4.67
C LYS A 111 -13.49 4.09 4.88
N SER A 112 -13.30 3.60 6.10
CA SER A 112 -13.45 2.18 6.39
C SER A 112 -14.79 1.61 5.90
N LYS A 113 -15.86 2.37 6.05
CA LYS A 113 -17.20 1.94 5.61
C LYS A 113 -17.36 1.84 4.09
N GLU A 114 -16.46 2.46 3.34
CA GLU A 114 -16.52 2.48 1.88
C GLU A 114 -15.74 1.32 1.23
N ALA A 115 -14.90 0.63 2.01
CA ALA A 115 -14.00 -0.38 1.46
C ALA A 115 -14.73 -1.51 0.75
N ALA A 116 -15.82 -1.99 1.30
CA ALA A 116 -16.56 -3.14 0.75
C ALA A 116 -17.14 -2.87 -0.64
N GLY A 117 -17.51 -1.62 -0.92
CA GLY A 117 -18.09 -1.25 -2.22
C GLY A 117 -17.10 -0.58 -3.16
N SER A 118 -15.80 -0.69 -2.91
CA SER A 118 -14.79 0.12 -3.59
C SER A 118 -14.11 -0.55 -4.79
N ARG A 119 -14.56 -1.72 -5.23
CA ARG A 119 -13.89 -2.46 -6.30
C ARG A 119 -13.64 -1.59 -7.53
N GLN A 120 -14.67 -0.93 -8.05
CA GLN A 120 -14.54 -0.12 -9.27
C GLN A 120 -13.61 1.07 -9.06
N THR A 121 -13.71 1.71 -7.91
CA THR A 121 -12.83 2.83 -7.54
C THR A 121 -11.38 2.40 -7.46
N ALA A 122 -11.13 1.27 -6.79
CA ALA A 122 -9.78 0.74 -6.65
C ALA A 122 -9.19 0.31 -7.98
N GLU A 123 -9.97 -0.38 -8.81
CA GLU A 123 -9.52 -0.81 -10.13
C GLU A 123 -9.19 0.37 -11.03
N ALA A 124 -10.04 1.39 -11.05
CA ALA A 124 -9.79 2.59 -11.85
C ALA A 124 -8.53 3.32 -11.37
N PHE A 125 -8.33 3.37 -10.06
CA PHE A 125 -7.12 3.97 -9.50
C PHE A 125 -5.87 3.20 -9.92
N ALA A 126 -5.89 1.87 -9.78
CA ALA A 126 -4.74 1.04 -10.13
C ALA A 126 -4.33 1.19 -11.59
N LYS A 127 -5.32 1.26 -12.48
CA LYS A 127 -5.06 1.34 -13.93
C LYS A 127 -4.30 2.58 -14.35
N GLN A 128 -4.30 3.63 -13.53
CA GLN A 128 -3.54 4.84 -13.83
C GLN A 128 -2.03 4.60 -13.78
N PHE A 129 -1.59 3.54 -13.11
CA PHE A 129 -0.17 3.27 -12.88
C PHE A 129 0.32 1.98 -13.53
N LEU A 130 -0.54 1.28 -14.22
CA LEU A 130 -0.20 -0.01 -14.84
C LEU A 130 0.07 0.07 -16.34
#